data_e228deff5f65007630d1327ab638f900
#
_entry.id   e228deff5f65007630d1327ab638f900
#
_cell.length_a   1.000
_cell.length_b   1.000
_cell.length_c   1.000
_cell.angle_alpha   90.00
_cell.angle_beta   90.00
_cell.angle_gamma   90.00
#
_symmetry.space_group_name_H-M   'P 1'
#
loop_
_entity.id
_entity.type
_entity.pdbx_description
1 polymer ?
#
loop_
_entity_poly.entity_id
_entity_poly.type
_entity_poly.pdbx_seq_one_letter_code
_entity_poly.pdbx_strand_id
1 'polypeptide(L)'
;MKQNKEKFDFKAFRQAIKAARKAKGISRNQLADTLNIAPRYIASIENSGQHPSLQILYELVTLLDVSVDQFFFPEREQEKSTRRRQLDTMLDTMSETDLKIMSATAKGIEEANKDETGE
;
A
#
# COMPACT_ATOMS: atom_id res chain seq x y z
N MET A 1 -1.28 -15.64 30.50
CA MET A 1 0.09 -15.77 30.00
C MET A 1 0.26 -15.00 28.71
N LYS A 2 1.31 -14.25 28.61
CA LYS A 2 1.57 -13.42 27.42
C LYS A 2 2.17 -14.27 26.32
N GLN A 3 1.64 -14.12 25.11
CA GLN A 3 2.26 -14.73 23.92
C GLN A 3 3.36 -13.81 23.41
N ASN A 4 4.47 -14.40 23.02
CA ASN A 4 5.53 -13.67 22.37
C ASN A 4 5.17 -13.54 20.90
N LYS A 5 4.61 -12.38 20.54
CA LYS A 5 4.33 -12.05 19.15
C LYS A 5 5.42 -11.13 18.64
N GLU A 6 5.90 -11.44 17.45
CA GLU A 6 6.77 -10.51 16.75
C GLU A 6 5.98 -9.24 16.46
N LYS A 7 6.57 -8.11 16.81
CA LYS A 7 6.00 -6.82 16.44
C LYS A 7 6.39 -6.50 15.02
N PHE A 8 5.46 -5.95 14.27
CA PHE A 8 5.76 -5.49 12.92
C PHE A 8 6.77 -4.35 12.98
N ASP A 9 7.78 -4.40 12.12
CA ASP A 9 8.80 -3.36 12.03
C ASP A 9 8.37 -2.32 11.00
N PHE A 10 8.05 -1.13 11.49
CA PHE A 10 7.59 -0.02 10.66
C PHE A 10 8.72 0.83 10.09
N LYS A 11 9.96 0.39 10.22
CA LYS A 11 11.12 1.18 9.76
C LYS A 11 11.04 1.53 8.29
N ALA A 12 10.74 0.55 7.44
CA ALA A 12 10.62 0.78 6.00
C ALA A 12 9.51 1.78 5.69
N PHE A 13 8.38 1.68 6.40
CA PHE A 13 7.26 2.61 6.24
C PHE A 13 7.67 4.04 6.62
N ARG A 14 8.34 4.20 7.77
CA ARG A 14 8.81 5.52 8.23
C ARG A 14 9.79 6.15 7.26
N GLN A 15 10.70 5.34 6.71
CA GLN A 15 11.66 5.80 5.72
C GLN A 15 10.96 6.22 4.42
N ALA A 16 9.91 5.50 4.02
CA ALA A 16 9.14 5.84 2.83
C ALA A 16 8.39 7.16 3.00
N ILE A 17 7.82 7.42 4.18
CA ILE A 17 7.17 8.69 4.49
C ILE A 17 8.17 9.85 4.35
N LYS A 18 9.35 9.69 4.93
CA LYS A 18 10.41 10.69 4.86
C LYS A 18 10.86 10.92 3.42
N ALA A 19 11.11 9.84 2.68
CA ALA A 19 11.55 9.91 1.29
C ALA A 19 10.50 10.56 0.39
N ALA A 20 9.23 10.22 0.57
CA ALA A 20 8.13 10.79 -0.22
C ALA A 20 7.99 12.30 0.04
N ARG A 21 8.13 12.71 1.32
CA ARG A 21 8.10 14.11 1.69
C ARG A 21 9.22 14.88 0.99
N LYS A 22 10.44 14.35 1.06
CA LYS A 22 11.61 14.98 0.43
C LYS A 22 11.48 15.04 -1.08
N ALA A 23 10.98 13.97 -1.69
CA ALA A 23 10.79 13.90 -3.14
C ALA A 23 9.81 14.97 -3.64
N LYS A 24 8.83 15.32 -2.82
CA LYS A 24 7.87 16.39 -3.14
C LYS A 24 8.39 17.78 -2.78
N GLY A 25 9.59 17.88 -2.19
CA GLY A 25 10.16 19.15 -1.79
C GLY A 25 9.44 19.80 -0.61
N ILE A 26 8.79 19.03 0.21
CA ILE A 26 8.03 19.53 1.36
C ILE A 26 8.86 19.40 2.62
N SER A 27 8.99 20.51 3.37
CA SER A 27 9.67 20.48 4.66
C SER A 27 8.76 19.87 5.73
N ARG A 28 9.34 19.47 6.86
CA ARG A 28 8.56 18.98 8.00
C ARG A 28 7.59 20.06 8.49
N ASN A 29 8.03 21.30 8.51
CA ASN A 29 7.18 22.41 8.93
C ASN A 29 5.99 22.59 8.00
N GLN A 30 6.21 22.50 6.70
CA GLN A 30 5.14 22.63 5.71
C GLN A 30 4.14 21.48 5.83
N LEU A 31 4.65 20.27 5.99
CA LEU A 31 3.79 19.08 6.13
C LEU A 31 2.97 19.15 7.42
N ALA A 32 3.61 19.51 8.52
CA ALA A 32 2.94 19.66 9.81
C ALA A 32 1.86 20.74 9.76
N ASP A 33 2.15 21.83 9.09
CA ASP A 33 1.19 22.93 8.93
C ASP A 33 -0.04 22.47 8.13
N THR A 34 0.19 21.75 7.05
CA THR A 34 -0.90 21.18 6.24
C THR A 34 -1.77 20.24 7.04
N LEU A 35 -1.16 19.42 7.90
CA LEU A 35 -1.86 18.43 8.71
C LEU A 35 -2.36 18.98 10.06
N ASN A 36 -2.04 20.23 10.35
CA ASN A 36 -2.41 20.90 11.59
C ASN A 36 -1.90 20.14 12.82
N ILE A 37 -0.63 19.77 12.76
CA ILE A 37 0.08 19.11 13.88
C ILE A 37 1.43 19.77 14.08
N ALA A 38 2.10 19.46 15.19
CA ALA A 38 3.42 20.03 15.49
C ALA A 38 4.48 19.40 14.58
N PRO A 39 5.46 20.19 14.07
CA PRO A 39 6.57 19.66 13.28
C PRO A 39 7.34 18.55 13.99
N ARG A 40 7.45 18.62 15.30
CA ARG A 40 8.13 17.61 16.10
C ARG A 40 7.43 16.25 16.04
N TYR A 41 6.11 16.23 15.82
CA TYR A 41 5.36 15.00 15.64
C TYR A 41 5.82 14.31 14.34
N ILE A 42 5.97 15.07 13.27
CA ILE A 42 6.49 14.53 11.99
C ILE A 42 7.90 13.96 12.19
N ALA A 43 8.78 14.72 12.86
CA ALA A 43 10.14 14.27 13.12
C ALA A 43 10.15 12.97 13.94
N SER A 44 9.28 12.85 14.92
CA SER A 44 9.17 11.64 15.75
C SER A 44 8.69 10.44 14.97
N ILE A 45 7.74 10.63 14.03
CA ILE A 45 7.28 9.56 13.15
C ILE A 45 8.42 9.10 12.25
N GLU A 46 9.14 10.05 11.63
CA GLU A 46 10.19 9.73 10.67
C GLU A 46 11.43 9.11 11.30
N ASN A 47 11.82 9.60 12.47
CA ASN A 47 13.15 9.30 13.03
C ASN A 47 13.13 8.54 14.34
N SER A 48 12.06 8.65 15.13
CA SER A 48 12.05 8.13 16.50
C SER A 48 11.08 6.98 16.73
N GLY A 49 10.41 6.53 15.69
CA GLY A 49 9.53 5.38 15.79
C GLY A 49 8.18 5.64 16.40
N GLN A 50 7.79 6.91 16.55
CA GLN A 50 6.46 7.23 17.06
C GLN A 50 5.42 6.79 16.04
N HIS A 51 4.39 6.07 16.50
CA HIS A 51 3.29 5.66 15.65
C HIS A 51 2.28 6.81 15.51
N PRO A 52 1.92 7.20 14.29
CA PRO A 52 0.87 8.21 14.12
C PRO A 52 -0.48 7.64 14.54
N SER A 53 -1.41 8.54 14.91
CA SER A 53 -2.81 8.13 15.04
C SER A 53 -3.31 7.64 13.69
N LEU A 54 -4.39 6.88 13.69
CA LEU A 54 -4.97 6.37 12.46
C LEU A 54 -5.38 7.51 11.50
N GLN A 55 -5.92 8.59 12.04
CA GLN A 55 -6.28 9.76 11.24
C GLN A 55 -5.07 10.40 10.58
N ILE A 56 -3.99 10.59 11.33
CA ILE A 56 -2.76 11.18 10.80
C ILE A 56 -2.11 10.24 9.78
N LEU A 57 -2.15 8.93 10.03
CA LEU A 57 -1.67 7.95 9.06
C LEU A 57 -2.40 8.09 7.72
N TYR A 58 -3.73 8.15 7.78
CA TYR A 58 -4.54 8.32 6.57
C TYR A 58 -4.16 9.59 5.81
N GLU A 59 -4.03 10.70 6.52
CA GLU A 59 -3.68 11.98 5.91
C GLU A 59 -2.26 11.97 5.32
N LEU A 60 -1.31 11.38 6.03
CA LEU A 60 0.07 11.26 5.53
C LEU A 60 0.16 10.45 4.25
N VAL A 61 -0.42 9.25 4.23
CA VAL A 61 -0.30 8.38 3.05
C VAL A 61 -1.07 8.92 1.86
N THR A 62 -2.17 9.61 2.11
CA THR A 62 -2.97 10.23 1.06
C THR A 62 -2.24 11.44 0.45
N LEU A 63 -1.74 12.32 1.30
CA LEU A 63 -1.04 13.54 0.86
C LEU A 63 0.27 13.20 0.15
N LEU A 64 1.02 12.24 0.67
CA LEU A 64 2.32 11.87 0.12
C LEU A 64 2.23 10.77 -0.93
N ASP A 65 1.03 10.24 -1.17
CA ASP A 65 0.78 9.18 -2.15
C ASP A 65 1.66 7.94 -1.90
N VAL A 66 1.62 7.46 -0.66
CA VAL A 66 2.37 6.27 -0.24
C VAL A 66 1.39 5.12 -0.06
N SER A 67 1.61 4.03 -0.81
CA SER A 67 0.79 2.83 -0.68
C SER A 67 1.22 2.02 0.54
N VAL A 68 0.28 1.74 1.43
CA VAL A 68 0.57 0.93 2.63
C VAL A 68 0.68 -0.55 2.31
N ASP A 69 0.06 -1.01 1.24
CA ASP A 69 0.06 -2.42 0.86
C ASP A 69 1.47 -2.96 0.62
N GLN A 70 2.34 -2.14 0.05
CA GLN A 70 3.73 -2.53 -0.23
C GLN A 70 4.50 -2.88 1.05
N PHE A 71 4.06 -2.38 2.20
CA PHE A 71 4.74 -2.63 3.48
C PHE A 71 4.13 -3.79 4.25
N PHE A 72 2.82 -3.96 4.15
CA PHE A 72 2.12 -5.03 4.84
C PHE A 72 2.08 -6.32 4.04
N PHE A 73 2.05 -6.20 2.72
CA PHE A 73 1.96 -7.34 1.80
C PHE A 73 2.98 -7.21 0.67
N PRO A 74 4.27 -7.08 1.00
CA PRO A 74 5.30 -6.84 -0.01
C PRO A 74 5.39 -7.95 -1.05
N GLU A 75 5.07 -9.17 -0.68
CA GLU A 75 5.12 -10.32 -1.58
C GLU A 75 4.11 -10.16 -2.72
N ARG A 76 2.94 -9.59 -2.43
CA ARG A 76 1.92 -9.36 -3.45
C ARG A 76 2.37 -8.36 -4.51
N GLU A 77 3.08 -7.33 -4.08
CA GLU A 77 3.58 -6.30 -4.99
C GLU A 77 4.74 -6.80 -5.84
N GLN A 78 5.64 -7.57 -5.23
CA GLN A 78 6.84 -8.05 -5.91
C GLN A 78 6.57 -9.15 -6.92
N GLU A 79 5.54 -9.95 -6.72
CA GLU A 79 5.22 -11.09 -7.56
C GLU A 79 4.48 -10.73 -8.84
N LYS A 80 4.00 -9.49 -8.95
CA LYS A 80 3.26 -9.08 -10.15
C LYS A 80 4.19 -8.90 -11.33
N SER A 81 3.97 -9.73 -12.36
CA SER A 81 4.68 -9.60 -13.62
C SER A 81 4.22 -8.35 -14.37
N THR A 82 4.99 -7.97 -15.40
CA THR A 82 4.60 -6.87 -16.30
C THR A 82 3.22 -7.13 -16.91
N ARG A 83 2.96 -8.37 -17.33
CA ARG A 83 1.67 -8.74 -17.91
C ARG A 83 0.53 -8.54 -16.93
N ARG A 84 0.75 -8.91 -15.66
CA ARG A 84 -0.26 -8.71 -14.61
C ARG A 84 -0.55 -7.23 -14.39
N ARG A 85 0.47 -6.39 -14.40
CA ARG A 85 0.29 -4.95 -14.23
C ARG A 85 -0.45 -4.32 -15.40
N GLN A 86 -0.15 -4.77 -16.60
CA GLN A 86 -0.86 -4.32 -17.80
C GLN A 86 -2.34 -4.71 -17.73
N LEU A 87 -2.61 -5.93 -17.28
CA LEU A 87 -3.98 -6.40 -17.12
C LEU A 87 -4.72 -5.58 -16.05
N ASP A 88 -4.09 -5.29 -14.93
CA ASP A 88 -4.68 -4.46 -13.88
C ASP A 88 -5.09 -3.09 -14.44
N THR A 89 -4.24 -2.48 -15.26
CA THR A 89 -4.52 -1.18 -15.90
C THR A 89 -5.75 -1.29 -16.83
N MET A 90 -5.84 -2.36 -17.59
CA MET A 90 -6.99 -2.60 -18.48
C MET A 90 -8.28 -2.74 -17.67
N LEU A 91 -8.22 -3.46 -16.55
CA LEU A 91 -9.39 -3.65 -15.69
C LEU A 91 -9.91 -2.34 -15.09
N ASP A 92 -9.02 -1.39 -14.83
CA ASP A 92 -9.38 -0.10 -14.24
C ASP A 92 -10.35 0.70 -15.10
N THR A 93 -10.34 0.50 -16.40
CA THR A 93 -11.18 1.24 -17.36
C THR A 93 -12.43 0.49 -17.78
N MET A 94 -12.63 -0.72 -17.27
CA MET A 94 -13.77 -1.57 -17.67
C MET A 94 -15.05 -1.21 -16.94
N SER A 95 -16.18 -1.35 -17.65
CA SER A 95 -17.50 -1.21 -17.07
C SER A 95 -17.85 -2.45 -16.24
N GLU A 96 -18.93 -2.38 -15.47
CA GLU A 96 -19.42 -3.53 -14.72
C GLU A 96 -19.76 -4.72 -15.61
N THR A 97 -20.32 -4.46 -16.79
CA THR A 97 -20.61 -5.51 -17.79
C THR A 97 -19.33 -6.19 -18.25
N ASP A 98 -18.31 -5.38 -18.57
CA ASP A 98 -17.01 -5.90 -18.97
C ASP A 98 -16.37 -6.73 -17.87
N LEU A 99 -16.47 -6.28 -16.63
CA LEU A 99 -15.92 -7.01 -15.48
C LEU A 99 -16.62 -8.35 -15.26
N LYS A 100 -17.93 -8.43 -15.52
CA LYS A 100 -18.65 -9.70 -15.47
C LYS A 100 -18.11 -10.71 -16.49
N ILE A 101 -17.82 -10.24 -17.70
CA ILE A 101 -17.26 -11.08 -18.75
C ILE A 101 -15.86 -11.56 -18.34
N MET A 102 -15.04 -10.66 -17.82
CA MET A 102 -13.70 -11.01 -17.35
C MET A 102 -13.74 -12.01 -16.21
N SER A 103 -14.68 -11.85 -15.29
CA SER A 103 -14.86 -12.77 -14.15
C SER A 103 -15.25 -14.16 -14.61
N ALA A 104 -16.14 -14.26 -15.61
CA ALA A 104 -16.56 -15.53 -16.18
C ALA A 104 -15.38 -16.23 -16.88
N THR A 105 -14.58 -15.46 -17.60
CA THR A 105 -13.37 -15.98 -18.27
C THR A 105 -12.37 -16.50 -17.24
N ALA A 106 -12.14 -15.75 -16.17
CA ALA A 106 -11.23 -16.15 -15.10
C ALA A 106 -11.69 -17.45 -14.44
N LYS A 107 -12.98 -17.60 -14.19
CA LYS A 107 -13.54 -18.84 -13.64
C LYS A 107 -13.35 -20.01 -14.56
N GLY A 108 -13.54 -19.80 -15.86
CA GLY A 108 -13.31 -20.85 -16.87
C GLY A 108 -11.86 -21.34 -16.87
N ILE A 109 -10.91 -20.42 -16.75
CA ILE A 109 -9.50 -20.75 -16.66
C ILE A 109 -9.21 -21.57 -15.40
N GLU A 110 -9.77 -21.14 -14.27
CA GLU A 110 -9.60 -21.82 -12.99
C GLU A 110 -10.11 -23.25 -13.05
N GLU A 111 -11.29 -23.46 -13.61
CA GLU A 111 -11.89 -24.80 -13.77
C GLU A 111 -11.06 -25.69 -14.69
N ALA A 112 -10.59 -25.14 -15.80
CA ALA A 112 -9.73 -25.88 -16.74
C ALA A 112 -8.44 -26.33 -16.07
N ASN A 113 -7.85 -25.49 -15.23
CA ASN A 113 -6.63 -25.83 -14.49
C ASN A 113 -6.85 -26.93 -13.49
N LYS A 114 -8.01 -26.95 -12.84
CA LYS A 114 -8.37 -28.05 -11.92
C LYS A 114 -8.48 -29.38 -12.66
N ASP A 115 -9.09 -29.37 -13.83
CA ASP A 115 -9.20 -30.58 -14.68
C ASP A 115 -7.83 -31.07 -15.10
N GLU A 116 -6.92 -30.18 -15.47
CA GLU A 116 -5.56 -30.52 -15.87
C GLU A 116 -4.76 -31.15 -14.72
N THR A 117 -4.95 -30.70 -13.49
CA THR A 117 -4.25 -31.22 -12.31
C THR A 117 -4.86 -32.49 -11.78
N GLY A 118 -6.03 -32.89 -12.27
CA GLY A 118 -6.73 -34.09 -11.83
C GLY A 118 -7.38 -33.95 -10.46
N GLU A 119 -7.55 -32.72 -10.01
CA GLU A 119 -8.16 -32.44 -8.70
C GLU A 119 -9.65 -32.14 -8.81
#